data_50db6aec55e56d5d89770c3b474f04c0
#
_entry.id   50db6aec55e56d5d89770c3b474f04c0
#
_cell.length_a   1.000
_cell.length_b   1.000
_cell.length_c   1.000
_cell.angle_alpha   90.00
_cell.angle_beta   90.00
_cell.angle_gamma   90.00
#
_symmetry.space_group_name_H-M   'P 1'
#
loop_
_entity.id
_entity.type
_entity.pdbx_description
1 polymer ?
#
loop_
_entity_poly.entity_id
_entity_poly.type
_entity_poly.pdbx_seq_one_letter_code
_entity_poly.pdbx_strand_id
1 'polypeptide(L)'
;MKKLKMVNNYTIKTTYYDRKMDEKLLTQINERFPWIISYVKSHNCLDFQTGNDPKTNRSWFSIYRGTGRILTFCSHSGKVNEICDVAEAYKELMQPDFFRNPTPDQFDTYLAKIASTEKFKRYYKDTEVRNEGYYQTLIGRRYTFEVKDTDDFILFDKELVIGFKTKGIKDEWNKEIVDQQTLKIEQLRKTYNGILPEEIKPEYGEFDFLGLNTNGDILIMELKQNDPAKTALSPIQTSYYYLQFQKLAREDDKLYQRIKAMIEQKIDYGLIGSSYKNKIPLKLSGRIIPCVIVGKDGGLSETIRERYRFIRDLFLPEMKAYTCTSEVEGTLVTSENL
;
A
#
# COMPACT_ATOMS: atom_id res chain seq x y z
N MET A 1 30.35 41.46 0.84
CA MET A 1 30.08 40.19 0.18
C MET A 1 28.77 39.61 0.78
N LYS A 2 27.66 39.73 0.08
CA LYS A 2 26.36 39.13 0.49
C LYS A 2 26.38 37.64 0.12
N LYS A 3 26.31 36.74 1.12
CA LYS A 3 26.10 35.29 0.89
C LYS A 3 24.74 35.12 0.20
N LEU A 4 24.74 34.69 -1.05
CA LEU A 4 23.58 34.15 -1.73
C LEU A 4 23.12 32.92 -0.95
N LYS A 5 21.97 33.00 -0.29
CA LYS A 5 21.21 31.84 0.15
C LYS A 5 20.71 31.14 -1.11
N MET A 6 21.24 29.97 -1.44
CA MET A 6 20.58 29.06 -2.35
C MET A 6 19.26 28.64 -1.70
N VAL A 7 18.18 29.25 -2.11
CA VAL A 7 16.83 28.76 -1.88
C VAL A 7 16.67 27.60 -2.85
N ASN A 8 16.65 26.38 -2.36
CA ASN A 8 16.21 25.24 -3.13
C ASN A 8 14.77 25.49 -3.57
N ASN A 9 14.61 25.97 -4.80
CA ASN A 9 13.32 26.10 -5.46
C ASN A 9 12.78 24.69 -5.82
N TYR A 10 12.39 23.91 -4.83
CA TYR A 10 11.46 22.83 -5.06
C TYR A 10 10.10 23.49 -5.31
N THR A 11 9.73 23.63 -6.57
CA THR A 11 8.33 23.89 -6.93
C THR A 11 7.55 22.70 -6.40
N ILE A 12 6.81 22.88 -5.30
CA ILE A 12 5.97 21.82 -4.71
C ILE A 12 4.95 21.47 -5.78
N LYS A 13 5.09 20.28 -6.39
CA LYS A 13 4.10 19.76 -7.33
C LYS A 13 2.73 19.74 -6.63
N THR A 14 1.69 20.08 -7.35
CA THR A 14 0.32 20.10 -6.82
C THR A 14 -0.20 18.69 -6.52
N THR A 15 0.38 17.70 -7.21
CA THR A 15 0.08 16.27 -7.10
C THR A 15 1.40 15.50 -6.97
N TYR A 16 1.48 14.54 -6.06
CA TYR A 16 2.73 13.83 -5.80
C TYR A 16 2.52 12.41 -5.27
N TYR A 17 3.49 11.56 -5.54
CA TYR A 17 3.73 10.29 -4.86
C TYR A 17 5.21 10.21 -4.50
N ASP A 18 5.50 10.17 -3.21
CA ASP A 18 6.85 9.99 -2.69
C ASP A 18 6.80 9.26 -1.34
N ARG A 19 7.41 8.07 -1.29
CA ARG A 19 7.51 7.24 -0.09
C ARG A 19 8.98 6.98 0.30
N LYS A 20 9.92 7.66 -0.37
CA LYS A 20 11.32 7.64 0.02
C LYS A 20 11.49 8.39 1.33
N MET A 21 12.11 7.76 2.32
CA MET A 21 12.36 8.39 3.61
C MET A 21 13.59 9.30 3.58
N ASP A 22 13.59 10.28 4.49
CA ASP A 22 14.80 11.03 4.84
C ASP A 22 15.82 10.07 5.46
N GLU A 23 17.04 10.05 4.92
CA GLU A 23 18.13 9.19 5.42
C GLU A 23 18.48 9.49 6.89
N LYS A 24 18.32 10.73 7.33
CA LYS A 24 18.52 11.11 8.74
C LYS A 24 17.51 10.42 9.66
N LEU A 25 16.23 10.30 9.24
CA LEU A 25 15.23 9.58 10.03
C LEU A 25 15.62 8.11 10.17
N LEU A 26 16.02 7.47 9.05
CA LEU A 26 16.46 6.07 9.06
C LEU A 26 17.68 5.85 9.94
N THR A 27 18.71 6.70 9.83
CA THR A 27 19.90 6.64 10.68
C THR A 27 19.52 6.72 12.14
N GLN A 28 18.65 7.65 12.51
CA GLN A 28 18.24 7.81 13.91
C GLN A 28 17.36 6.67 14.42
N ILE A 29 16.51 6.07 13.57
CA ILE A 29 15.78 4.86 13.94
C ILE A 29 16.75 3.73 14.23
N ASN A 30 17.78 3.53 13.40
CA ASN A 30 18.77 2.48 13.61
C ASN A 30 19.66 2.73 14.85
N GLU A 31 20.02 3.99 15.14
CA GLU A 31 20.81 4.34 16.31
C GLU A 31 20.04 4.19 17.63
N ARG A 32 18.79 4.68 17.65
CA ARG A 32 17.97 4.68 18.87
C ARG A 32 17.19 3.39 19.10
N PHE A 33 16.77 2.75 18.01
CA PHE A 33 15.93 1.55 18.05
C PHE A 33 16.50 0.46 17.14
N PRO A 34 17.77 0.02 17.33
CA PRO A 34 18.43 -0.95 16.44
C PRO A 34 17.71 -2.29 16.36
N TRP A 35 16.84 -2.56 17.33
CA TRP A 35 16.03 -3.77 17.41
C TRP A 35 14.76 -3.74 16.53
N ILE A 36 14.26 -2.54 16.13
CA ILE A 36 12.88 -2.39 15.64
C ILE A 36 12.62 -3.14 14.31
N ILE A 37 13.57 -3.10 13.38
CA ILE A 37 13.41 -3.77 12.08
C ILE A 37 13.41 -5.29 12.27
N SER A 38 14.35 -5.83 13.04
CA SER A 38 14.42 -7.28 13.33
C SER A 38 13.20 -7.73 14.13
N TYR A 39 12.73 -6.93 15.06
CA TYR A 39 11.53 -7.21 15.85
C TYR A 39 10.29 -7.34 14.95
N VAL A 40 10.03 -6.38 14.06
CA VAL A 40 8.89 -6.47 13.14
C VAL A 40 9.02 -7.67 12.20
N LYS A 41 10.23 -7.99 11.73
CA LYS A 41 10.45 -9.17 10.91
C LYS A 41 10.19 -10.49 11.63
N SER A 42 10.43 -10.58 12.92
CA SER A 42 10.17 -11.78 13.72
C SER A 42 8.70 -11.97 14.12
N HIS A 43 7.84 -10.95 13.95
CA HIS A 43 6.44 -10.99 14.33
C HIS A 43 5.52 -11.03 13.11
N ASN A 44 4.94 -12.19 12.81
CA ASN A 44 4.13 -12.43 11.60
C ASN A 44 2.91 -11.51 11.43
N CYS A 45 2.45 -10.87 12.50
CA CYS A 45 1.33 -9.92 12.45
C CYS A 45 1.75 -8.47 12.15
N LEU A 46 3.05 -8.19 11.98
CA LEU A 46 3.59 -6.86 11.79
C LEU A 46 4.21 -6.67 10.41
N ASP A 47 4.14 -5.45 9.91
CA ASP A 47 4.87 -5.01 8.74
C ASP A 47 5.19 -3.49 8.80
N PHE A 48 5.83 -2.98 7.73
CA PHE A 48 6.30 -1.61 7.67
C PHE A 48 5.62 -0.83 6.56
N GLN A 49 5.44 0.47 6.82
CA GLN A 49 5.25 1.45 5.77
C GLN A 49 6.15 2.66 6.01
N THR A 50 6.54 3.28 4.91
CA THR A 50 7.36 4.47 4.93
C THR A 50 6.76 5.54 4.05
N GLY A 51 7.12 6.79 4.29
CA GLY A 51 6.66 7.85 3.43
C GLY A 51 7.34 9.17 3.69
N ASN A 52 7.10 10.06 2.74
CA ASN A 52 7.50 11.44 2.81
C ASN A 52 6.33 12.32 2.39
N ASP A 53 6.03 13.34 3.18
CA ASP A 53 5.08 14.37 2.81
C ASP A 53 5.88 15.63 2.43
N PRO A 54 6.07 15.90 1.13
CA PRO A 54 6.83 17.06 0.68
C PRO A 54 6.16 18.40 1.05
N LYS A 55 4.86 18.39 1.35
CA LYS A 55 4.11 19.59 1.76
C LYS A 55 4.52 20.05 3.15
N THR A 56 4.70 19.12 4.06
CA THR A 56 5.10 19.40 5.45
C THR A 56 6.59 19.16 5.70
N ASN A 57 7.32 18.68 4.69
CA ASN A 57 8.69 18.19 4.80
C ASN A 57 8.85 17.17 5.94
N ARG A 58 7.83 16.30 6.08
CA ARG A 58 7.76 15.27 7.10
C ARG A 58 8.02 13.91 6.46
N SER A 59 9.06 13.26 6.89
CA SER A 59 9.32 11.84 6.60
C SER A 59 8.83 10.98 7.75
N TRP A 60 8.35 9.77 7.46
CA TRP A 60 7.80 8.88 8.47
C TRP A 60 8.10 7.41 8.17
N PHE A 61 8.23 6.65 9.25
CA PHE A 61 8.36 5.20 9.27
C PHE A 61 7.32 4.65 10.24
N SER A 62 6.43 3.83 9.76
CA SER A 62 5.30 3.32 10.54
C SER A 62 5.30 1.81 10.62
N ILE A 63 4.91 1.30 11.78
CA ILE A 63 4.66 -0.13 12.02
C ILE A 63 3.16 -0.34 11.99
N TYR A 64 2.76 -1.38 11.26
CA TYR A 64 1.38 -1.78 11.08
C TYR A 64 1.12 -3.18 11.63
N ARG A 65 -0.10 -3.38 12.11
CA ARG A 65 -0.71 -4.68 12.36
C ARG A 65 -1.98 -4.76 11.52
N GLY A 66 -1.92 -5.51 10.41
CA GLY A 66 -2.95 -5.46 9.38
C GLY A 66 -3.04 -4.08 8.72
N THR A 67 -4.26 -3.55 8.65
CA THR A 67 -4.51 -2.17 8.19
C THR A 67 -4.36 -1.12 9.32
N GLY A 68 -4.07 -1.55 10.54
CA GLY A 68 -3.92 -0.67 11.71
C GLY A 68 -2.50 -0.15 11.90
N ARG A 69 -2.30 1.16 11.79
CA ARG A 69 -1.03 1.82 12.10
C ARG A 69 -0.84 1.94 13.62
N ILE A 70 0.06 1.13 14.18
CA ILE A 70 0.23 0.99 15.62
C ILE A 70 1.34 1.87 16.22
N LEU A 71 2.33 2.25 15.40
CA LEU A 71 3.42 3.14 15.82
C LEU A 71 3.99 3.89 14.61
N THR A 72 4.37 5.16 14.80
CA THR A 72 5.00 5.96 13.73
C THR A 72 6.15 6.78 14.28
N PHE A 73 7.31 6.65 13.69
CA PHE A 73 8.45 7.54 13.86
C PHE A 73 8.42 8.59 12.75
N CYS A 74 8.67 9.86 13.06
CA CYS A 74 8.66 10.90 12.06
C CYS A 74 9.69 11.99 12.30
N SER A 75 10.12 12.63 11.19
CA SER A 75 10.96 13.81 11.21
C SER A 75 10.16 15.05 10.80
N HIS A 76 10.53 16.21 11.34
CA HIS A 76 10.03 17.50 10.92
C HIS A 76 11.19 18.42 10.58
N SER A 77 11.18 19.02 9.38
CA SER A 77 12.16 20.06 8.98
C SER A 77 13.63 19.70 9.23
N GLY A 78 13.99 18.42 8.98
CA GLY A 78 15.36 17.91 9.18
C GLY A 78 15.76 17.72 10.64
N LYS A 79 14.84 17.90 11.60
CA LYS A 79 15.00 17.50 12.98
C LYS A 79 14.12 16.30 13.24
N VAL A 80 14.70 15.20 13.71
CA VAL A 80 13.89 14.09 14.18
C VAL A 80 13.31 14.50 15.51
N ASN A 81 12.03 14.76 15.50
CA ASN A 81 11.29 14.91 16.73
C ASN A 81 11.12 13.52 17.34
N GLU A 82 11.31 13.43 18.64
CA GLU A 82 11.25 12.21 19.44
C GLU A 82 9.85 11.59 19.51
N ILE A 83 8.94 12.00 18.64
CA ILE A 83 7.53 11.69 18.79
C ILE A 83 7.17 10.56 17.85
N CYS A 84 6.90 9.42 18.46
CA CYS A 84 6.07 8.39 17.85
C CYS A 84 4.64 8.90 17.79
N ASP A 85 4.10 9.15 16.60
CA ASP A 85 2.69 9.45 16.44
C ASP A 85 1.91 8.14 16.31
N VAL A 86 0.78 8.07 17.01
CA VAL A 86 -0.09 6.89 17.05
C VAL A 86 -1.53 7.37 16.95
N ALA A 87 -2.38 6.62 16.26
CA ALA A 87 -3.81 6.92 16.28
C ALA A 87 -4.32 6.95 17.74
N GLU A 88 -5.19 7.93 18.06
CA GLU A 88 -5.69 8.14 19.43
C GLU A 88 -6.16 6.86 20.12
N ALA A 89 -6.82 5.96 19.35
CA ALA A 89 -7.33 4.70 19.89
C ALA A 89 -6.25 3.78 20.50
N TYR A 90 -4.99 3.93 20.08
CA TYR A 90 -3.87 3.14 20.61
C TYR A 90 -3.15 3.83 21.77
N LYS A 91 -3.24 5.15 21.88
CA LYS A 91 -2.56 5.93 22.93
C LYS A 91 -3.00 5.54 24.34
N GLU A 92 -4.26 5.12 24.47
CA GLU A 92 -4.83 4.70 25.76
C GLU A 92 -4.25 3.38 26.30
N LEU A 93 -3.57 2.59 25.44
CA LEU A 93 -3.09 1.27 25.80
C LEU A 93 -1.77 1.29 26.60
N MET A 94 -0.99 2.35 26.47
CA MET A 94 0.33 2.47 27.11
C MET A 94 0.52 3.86 27.71
N GLN A 95 1.46 3.95 28.66
CA GLN A 95 1.85 5.25 29.22
C GLN A 95 2.55 6.10 28.14
N PRO A 96 2.48 7.44 28.21
CA PRO A 96 3.05 8.35 27.21
C PRO A 96 4.53 8.13 26.91
N ASP A 97 5.32 7.72 27.91
CA ASP A 97 6.76 7.49 27.75
C ASP A 97 7.09 6.33 26.82
N PHE A 98 6.22 5.31 26.73
CA PHE A 98 6.35 4.24 25.75
C PHE A 98 6.41 4.80 24.33
N PHE A 99 5.55 5.74 23.98
CA PHE A 99 5.49 6.29 22.62
C PHE A 99 6.67 7.21 22.27
N ARG A 100 7.48 7.58 23.25
CA ARG A 100 8.71 8.38 23.05
C ARG A 100 9.95 7.52 22.91
N ASN A 101 10.02 6.44 23.66
CA ASN A 101 11.20 5.58 23.70
C ASN A 101 10.82 4.12 23.98
N PRO A 102 10.15 3.42 23.02
CA PRO A 102 9.72 2.03 23.21
C PRO A 102 10.92 1.09 23.36
N THR A 103 10.77 0.13 24.27
CA THR A 103 11.68 -1.03 24.38
C THR A 103 11.00 -2.28 23.85
N PRO A 104 11.75 -3.36 23.50
CA PRO A 104 11.16 -4.62 23.05
C PRO A 104 10.09 -5.17 23.99
N ASP A 105 10.40 -5.28 25.30
CA ASP A 105 9.49 -5.82 26.31
C ASP A 105 8.19 -5.00 26.45
N GLN A 106 8.33 -3.68 26.38
CA GLN A 106 7.16 -2.80 26.37
C GLN A 106 6.34 -2.96 25.10
N PHE A 107 7.02 -3.23 23.96
CA PHE A 107 6.33 -3.46 22.70
C PHE A 107 5.57 -4.79 22.71
N ASP A 108 6.12 -5.85 23.32
CA ASP A 108 5.41 -7.12 23.56
C ASP A 108 4.13 -6.90 24.37
N THR A 109 4.25 -6.14 25.46
CA THR A 109 3.10 -5.76 26.31
C THR A 109 2.05 -4.98 25.50
N TYR A 110 2.49 -4.06 24.65
CA TYR A 110 1.62 -3.26 23.79
C TYR A 110 0.87 -4.12 22.76
N LEU A 111 1.58 -5.03 22.08
CA LEU A 111 0.96 -5.97 21.14
C LEU A 111 -0.06 -6.90 21.79
N ALA A 112 0.24 -7.40 22.99
CA ALA A 112 -0.70 -8.22 23.76
C ALA A 112 -1.99 -7.45 24.09
N LYS A 113 -1.87 -6.18 24.47
CA LYS A 113 -3.04 -5.30 24.72
C LYS A 113 -3.84 -5.03 23.46
N ILE A 114 -3.18 -4.78 22.32
CA ILE A 114 -3.86 -4.63 21.02
C ILE A 114 -4.61 -5.90 20.67
N ALA A 115 -3.97 -7.06 20.77
CA ALA A 115 -4.55 -8.35 20.43
C ALA A 115 -5.78 -8.71 21.29
N SER A 116 -5.76 -8.34 22.59
CA SER A 116 -6.87 -8.59 23.52
C SER A 116 -8.04 -7.60 23.40
N THR A 117 -7.87 -6.49 22.68
CA THR A 117 -8.88 -5.43 22.58
C THR A 117 -9.74 -5.59 21.35
N GLU A 118 -11.04 -5.85 21.54
CA GLU A 118 -12.00 -6.19 20.48
C GLU A 118 -12.04 -5.17 19.33
N LYS A 119 -12.01 -3.87 19.64
CA LYS A 119 -12.04 -2.80 18.64
C LYS A 119 -10.93 -2.87 17.59
N PHE A 120 -9.81 -3.54 17.89
CA PHE A 120 -8.67 -3.66 16.98
C PHE A 120 -8.72 -4.91 16.09
N LYS A 121 -9.60 -5.86 16.37
CA LYS A 121 -9.79 -7.05 15.52
C LYS A 121 -10.26 -6.70 14.11
N ARG A 122 -10.90 -5.56 13.92
CA ARG A 122 -11.27 -5.07 12.58
C ARG A 122 -10.06 -4.79 11.67
N TYR A 123 -8.91 -4.46 12.25
CA TYR A 123 -7.68 -4.18 11.50
C TYR A 123 -6.85 -5.42 11.23
N TYR A 124 -6.92 -6.42 12.11
CA TYR A 124 -6.19 -7.66 11.97
C TYR A 124 -6.85 -8.77 12.78
N LYS A 125 -7.29 -9.82 12.11
CA LYS A 125 -7.88 -11.00 12.74
C LYS A 125 -7.29 -12.27 12.09
N ASP A 126 -6.59 -13.08 12.89
CA ASP A 126 -5.87 -14.29 12.48
C ASP A 126 -6.54 -15.60 12.93
N THR A 127 -7.66 -15.49 13.66
CA THR A 127 -8.44 -16.61 14.18
C THR A 127 -9.81 -16.71 13.50
N GLU A 128 -10.41 -17.91 13.47
CA GLU A 128 -11.69 -18.19 12.85
C GLU A 128 -11.74 -17.75 11.38
N VAL A 129 -12.54 -16.72 11.05
CA VAL A 129 -12.57 -16.11 9.72
C VAL A 129 -11.58 -14.97 9.69
N ARG A 130 -10.46 -15.18 8.97
CA ARG A 130 -9.42 -14.19 8.79
C ARG A 130 -9.92 -13.01 7.96
N ASN A 131 -9.55 -11.80 8.36
CA ASN A 131 -9.97 -10.59 7.66
C ASN A 131 -8.95 -10.11 6.60
N GLU A 132 -9.30 -9.09 5.86
CA GLU A 132 -8.46 -8.48 4.82
C GLU A 132 -7.10 -8.02 5.36
N GLY A 133 -7.08 -7.41 6.58
CA GLY A 133 -5.84 -6.96 7.20
C GLY A 133 -4.85 -8.10 7.52
N TYR A 134 -5.34 -9.29 7.84
CA TYR A 134 -4.49 -10.48 7.97
C TYR A 134 -3.80 -10.81 6.63
N TYR A 135 -4.58 -10.90 5.55
CA TYR A 135 -4.02 -11.22 4.24
C TYR A 135 -3.14 -10.10 3.69
N GLN A 136 -3.47 -8.85 3.99
CA GLN A 136 -2.65 -7.71 3.61
C GLN A 136 -1.26 -7.77 4.28
N THR A 137 -1.19 -8.12 5.57
CA THR A 137 0.09 -8.33 6.25
C THR A 137 0.81 -9.55 5.70
N LEU A 138 0.14 -10.69 5.57
CA LEU A 138 0.73 -11.94 5.13
C LEU A 138 1.36 -11.81 3.73
N ILE A 139 0.60 -11.32 2.75
CA ILE A 139 1.04 -11.11 1.37
C ILE A 139 2.11 -10.00 1.31
N GLY A 140 1.89 -8.90 2.04
CA GLY A 140 2.85 -7.83 2.15
C GLY A 140 4.22 -8.34 2.60
N ARG A 141 4.29 -9.07 3.71
CA ARG A 141 5.53 -9.67 4.24
C ARG A 141 6.20 -10.60 3.24
N ARG A 142 5.40 -11.52 2.65
CA ARG A 142 5.89 -12.53 1.71
C ARG A 142 6.61 -11.91 0.51
N TYR A 143 6.13 -10.79 -0.01
CA TYR A 143 6.68 -10.11 -1.17
C TYR A 143 7.46 -8.83 -0.85
N THR A 144 7.79 -8.58 0.42
CA THR A 144 8.73 -7.54 0.85
C THR A 144 9.98 -8.17 1.45
N PHE A 145 10.02 -8.47 2.73
CA PHE A 145 11.24 -8.98 3.39
C PHE A 145 11.41 -10.50 3.36
N GLU A 146 10.38 -11.27 2.99
CA GLU A 146 10.45 -12.73 2.81
C GLU A 146 10.56 -13.13 1.32
N VAL A 147 10.99 -12.20 0.46
CA VAL A 147 11.17 -12.41 -0.97
C VAL A 147 12.17 -13.53 -1.25
N LYS A 148 11.78 -14.46 -2.12
CA LYS A 148 12.60 -15.58 -2.59
C LYS A 148 13.26 -15.25 -3.94
N ASP A 149 14.37 -15.93 -4.25
CA ASP A 149 15.04 -15.78 -5.55
C ASP A 149 14.19 -16.20 -6.75
N THR A 150 13.17 -17.03 -6.51
CA THR A 150 12.23 -17.47 -7.54
C THR A 150 11.07 -16.51 -7.80
N ASP A 151 10.93 -15.45 -7.00
CA ASP A 151 9.82 -14.51 -7.16
C ASP A 151 10.03 -13.61 -8.38
N ASP A 152 8.97 -13.43 -9.16
CA ASP A 152 8.96 -12.57 -10.35
C ASP A 152 8.68 -11.10 -10.02
N PHE A 153 8.22 -10.80 -8.81
CA PHE A 153 7.92 -9.45 -8.37
C PHE A 153 8.13 -9.26 -6.86
N ILE A 154 8.21 -8.02 -6.45
CA ILE A 154 8.15 -7.56 -5.06
C ILE A 154 6.96 -6.62 -4.87
N LEU A 155 6.48 -6.51 -3.64
CA LEU A 155 5.64 -5.41 -3.19
C LEU A 155 6.54 -4.37 -2.52
N PHE A 156 6.45 -3.12 -2.94
CA PHE A 156 7.30 -2.08 -2.40
C PHE A 156 6.55 -0.99 -1.64
N ASP A 157 5.21 -0.95 -1.78
CA ASP A 157 4.35 -0.05 -1.01
C ASP A 157 2.96 -0.66 -0.80
N LYS A 158 2.25 -0.20 0.24
CA LYS A 158 0.86 -0.57 0.54
C LYS A 158 0.07 0.63 1.05
N GLU A 159 -1.29 0.53 1.07
CA GLU A 159 -2.19 1.61 1.51
C GLU A 159 -1.83 2.93 0.82
N LEU A 160 -1.78 2.92 -0.49
CA LEU A 160 -1.24 4.04 -1.25
C LEU A 160 -2.29 5.10 -1.50
N VAL A 161 -1.91 6.34 -1.20
CA VAL A 161 -2.66 7.54 -1.53
C VAL A 161 -1.80 8.47 -2.38
N ILE A 162 -2.35 8.95 -3.49
CA ILE A 162 -1.74 10.07 -4.22
C ILE A 162 -1.97 11.35 -3.42
N GLY A 163 -0.90 12.05 -3.09
CA GLY A 163 -0.94 13.28 -2.31
C GLY A 163 -1.36 14.48 -3.16
N PHE A 164 -2.17 15.36 -2.58
CA PHE A 164 -2.62 16.60 -3.19
C PHE A 164 -2.42 17.77 -2.24
N LYS A 165 -2.06 18.94 -2.78
CA LYS A 165 -1.86 20.13 -1.95
C LYS A 165 -3.14 20.59 -1.25
N THR A 166 -4.28 20.47 -1.91
CA THR A 166 -5.61 20.80 -1.35
C THR A 166 -6.67 19.85 -1.88
N LYS A 167 -7.84 19.80 -1.21
CA LYS A 167 -9.00 19.04 -1.67
C LYS A 167 -9.47 19.51 -3.05
N GLY A 168 -9.55 20.82 -3.28
CA GLY A 168 -9.99 21.35 -4.57
C GLY A 168 -9.09 20.91 -5.74
N ILE A 169 -7.76 20.86 -5.54
CA ILE A 169 -6.83 20.32 -6.53
C ILE A 169 -7.08 18.83 -6.74
N LYS A 170 -7.34 18.06 -5.69
CA LYS A 170 -7.70 16.63 -5.80
C LYS A 170 -8.95 16.44 -6.65
N ASP A 171 -10.00 17.18 -6.35
CA ASP A 171 -11.30 17.08 -7.01
C ASP A 171 -11.18 17.45 -8.51
N GLU A 172 -10.49 18.54 -8.83
CA GLU A 172 -10.23 18.97 -10.21
C GLU A 172 -9.36 17.96 -10.97
N TRP A 173 -8.28 17.48 -10.36
CA TRP A 173 -7.37 16.52 -10.97
C TRP A 173 -8.06 15.18 -11.27
N ASN A 174 -8.94 14.72 -10.38
CA ASN A 174 -9.69 13.47 -10.56
C ASN A 174 -10.91 13.60 -11.47
N LYS A 175 -11.37 14.81 -11.77
CA LYS A 175 -12.66 15.04 -12.45
C LYS A 175 -12.81 14.20 -13.73
N GLU A 176 -11.85 14.24 -14.63
CA GLU A 176 -11.87 13.47 -15.87
C GLU A 176 -11.98 11.95 -15.62
N ILE A 177 -11.26 11.44 -14.62
CA ILE A 177 -11.27 10.02 -14.24
C ILE A 177 -12.65 9.64 -13.68
N VAL A 178 -13.20 10.46 -12.80
CA VAL A 178 -14.53 10.25 -12.20
C VAL A 178 -15.62 10.31 -13.27
N ASP A 179 -15.57 11.28 -14.18
CA ASP A 179 -16.52 11.40 -15.30
C ASP A 179 -16.46 10.13 -16.19
N GLN A 180 -15.26 9.66 -16.53
CA GLN A 180 -15.07 8.43 -17.31
C GLN A 180 -15.59 7.18 -16.59
N GLN A 181 -15.32 7.05 -15.30
CA GLN A 181 -15.82 5.95 -14.47
C GLN A 181 -17.35 5.97 -14.39
N THR A 182 -17.93 7.15 -14.21
CA THR A 182 -19.40 7.32 -14.15
C THR A 182 -20.06 6.84 -15.43
N LEU A 183 -19.55 7.23 -16.59
CA LEU A 183 -20.09 6.76 -17.88
C LEU A 183 -19.99 5.24 -18.05
N LYS A 184 -18.90 4.62 -17.63
CA LYS A 184 -18.76 3.15 -17.65
C LYS A 184 -19.71 2.46 -16.67
N ILE A 185 -19.94 3.05 -15.49
CA ILE A 185 -20.93 2.53 -14.52
C ILE A 185 -22.34 2.61 -15.08
N GLU A 186 -22.70 3.70 -15.74
CA GLU A 186 -24.00 3.83 -16.44
C GLU A 186 -24.16 2.80 -17.57
N GLN A 187 -23.10 2.57 -18.34
CA GLN A 187 -23.07 1.52 -19.37
C GLN A 187 -23.25 0.14 -18.73
N LEU A 188 -22.50 -0.16 -17.66
CA LEU A 188 -22.64 -1.41 -16.91
C LEU A 188 -24.09 -1.65 -16.46
N ARG A 189 -24.73 -0.64 -15.88
CA ARG A 189 -26.13 -0.73 -15.42
C ARG A 189 -27.13 -0.97 -16.55
N LYS A 190 -26.83 -0.52 -17.77
CA LYS A 190 -27.68 -0.71 -18.95
C LYS A 190 -27.48 -2.08 -19.62
N THR A 191 -26.27 -2.63 -19.55
CA THR A 191 -25.90 -3.80 -20.34
C THR A 191 -25.81 -5.10 -19.55
N TYR A 192 -25.60 -5.01 -18.22
CA TYR A 192 -25.54 -6.19 -17.35
C TYR A 192 -26.95 -6.64 -16.93
N ASN A 193 -27.32 -7.86 -17.30
CA ASN A 193 -28.66 -8.41 -17.02
C ASN A 193 -28.82 -8.97 -15.60
N GLY A 194 -27.76 -8.97 -14.78
CA GLY A 194 -27.81 -9.46 -13.41
C GLY A 194 -28.07 -8.33 -12.39
N ILE A 195 -28.20 -8.72 -11.12
CA ILE A 195 -28.39 -7.78 -10.02
C ILE A 195 -27.04 -7.13 -9.69
N LEU A 196 -26.99 -5.82 -9.75
CA LEU A 196 -25.85 -5.00 -9.29
C LEU A 196 -26.22 -4.29 -7.99
N PRO A 197 -25.25 -4.04 -7.10
CA PRO A 197 -25.45 -3.18 -5.94
C PRO A 197 -25.90 -1.78 -6.34
N GLU A 198 -26.78 -1.16 -5.56
CA GLU A 198 -27.23 0.22 -5.81
C GLU A 198 -26.10 1.24 -5.70
N GLU A 199 -25.16 1.04 -4.74
CA GLU A 199 -24.06 1.95 -4.46
C GLU A 199 -22.76 1.49 -5.13
N ILE A 200 -22.65 1.60 -6.45
CA ILE A 200 -21.36 1.52 -7.14
C ILE A 200 -20.79 2.92 -7.23
N LYS A 201 -19.60 3.13 -6.67
CA LYS A 201 -18.94 4.45 -6.64
C LYS A 201 -17.98 4.62 -7.82
N PRO A 202 -17.86 5.84 -8.37
CA PRO A 202 -16.90 6.14 -9.44
C PRO A 202 -15.50 6.48 -8.89
N GLU A 203 -15.34 6.71 -7.58
CA GLU A 203 -14.10 7.06 -6.93
C GLU A 203 -13.84 6.25 -5.66
N TYR A 204 -12.56 6.06 -5.32
CA TYR A 204 -12.09 5.29 -4.18
C TYR A 204 -10.95 6.02 -3.46
N GLY A 205 -10.61 5.57 -2.25
CA GLY A 205 -9.63 6.24 -1.39
C GLY A 205 -8.19 5.78 -1.59
N GLU A 206 -7.89 4.56 -1.20
CA GLU A 206 -6.56 3.96 -1.12
C GLU A 206 -6.55 2.63 -1.85
N PHE A 207 -5.44 2.25 -2.46
CA PHE A 207 -5.27 0.92 -3.02
C PHE A 207 -4.21 0.11 -2.27
N ASP A 208 -4.41 -1.22 -2.24
CA ASP A 208 -3.75 -2.06 -1.26
C ASP A 208 -2.25 -2.18 -1.47
N PHE A 209 -1.78 -2.43 -2.72
CA PHE A 209 -0.36 -2.66 -2.96
C PHE A 209 0.17 -2.05 -4.25
N LEU A 210 1.42 -1.62 -4.21
CA LEU A 210 2.27 -1.41 -5.38
C LEU A 210 3.38 -2.45 -5.43
N GLY A 211 3.56 -3.06 -6.60
CA GLY A 211 4.63 -4.00 -6.88
C GLY A 211 5.52 -3.58 -8.04
N LEU A 212 6.68 -4.19 -8.12
CA LEU A 212 7.61 -4.12 -9.24
C LEU A 212 7.96 -5.52 -9.69
N ASN A 213 7.75 -5.84 -10.97
CA ASN A 213 8.20 -7.11 -11.51
C ASN A 213 9.62 -7.02 -12.12
N THR A 214 10.17 -8.17 -12.49
CA THR A 214 11.52 -8.28 -13.07
C THR A 214 11.67 -7.59 -14.42
N ASN A 215 10.56 -7.33 -15.13
CA ASN A 215 10.56 -6.57 -16.39
C ASN A 215 10.56 -5.04 -16.17
N GLY A 216 10.45 -4.60 -14.92
CA GLY A 216 10.35 -3.19 -14.58
C GLY A 216 8.94 -2.61 -14.71
N ASP A 217 7.91 -3.44 -14.80
CA ASP A 217 6.52 -3.01 -14.82
C ASP A 217 6.02 -2.75 -13.38
N ILE A 218 5.24 -1.71 -13.20
CA ILE A 218 4.57 -1.40 -11.94
C ILE A 218 3.27 -2.20 -11.86
N LEU A 219 3.08 -2.93 -10.77
CA LEU A 219 1.85 -3.66 -10.47
C LEU A 219 0.99 -2.82 -9.52
N ILE A 220 -0.26 -2.55 -9.90
CA ILE A 220 -1.27 -1.98 -9.02
C ILE A 220 -2.19 -3.11 -8.61
N MET A 221 -2.22 -3.45 -7.32
CA MET A 221 -2.90 -4.63 -6.85
C MET A 221 -3.94 -4.29 -5.79
N GLU A 222 -5.16 -4.75 -6.01
CA GLU A 222 -6.29 -4.64 -5.09
C GLU A 222 -6.56 -5.99 -4.45
N LEU A 223 -6.63 -6.04 -3.13
CA LEU A 223 -6.92 -7.26 -2.35
C LEU A 223 -8.42 -7.34 -2.02
N LYS A 224 -8.99 -8.52 -2.21
CA LYS A 224 -10.35 -8.83 -1.78
C LYS A 224 -10.39 -10.12 -0.99
N GLN A 225 -11.00 -10.07 0.18
CA GLN A 225 -11.09 -11.21 1.08
C GLN A 225 -12.50 -11.36 1.64
N ASN A 226 -13.03 -12.59 1.53
CA ASN A 226 -14.31 -13.00 2.12
C ASN A 226 -15.55 -12.15 1.73
N ASP A 227 -15.47 -11.38 0.64
CA ASP A 227 -16.58 -10.58 0.13
C ASP A 227 -16.75 -10.80 -1.39
N PRO A 228 -17.57 -11.82 -1.79
CA PRO A 228 -17.79 -12.12 -3.19
C PRO A 228 -18.34 -10.94 -4.00
N ALA A 229 -19.21 -10.13 -3.39
CA ALA A 229 -19.80 -8.97 -4.07
C ALA A 229 -18.73 -7.91 -4.36
N LYS A 230 -17.89 -7.58 -3.39
CA LYS A 230 -16.77 -6.65 -3.59
C LYS A 230 -15.72 -7.21 -4.54
N THR A 231 -15.46 -8.53 -4.52
CA THR A 231 -14.58 -9.17 -5.48
C THR A 231 -15.08 -8.97 -6.90
N ALA A 232 -16.38 -9.17 -7.14
CA ALA A 232 -16.96 -8.95 -8.48
C ALA A 232 -16.86 -7.48 -8.94
N LEU A 233 -16.87 -6.51 -8.02
CA LEU A 233 -16.76 -5.08 -8.31
C LEU A 233 -15.31 -4.55 -8.31
N SER A 234 -14.33 -5.37 -7.94
CA SER A 234 -12.93 -4.93 -7.85
C SER A 234 -12.37 -4.35 -9.15
N PRO A 235 -12.79 -4.75 -10.39
CA PRO A 235 -12.31 -4.12 -11.61
C PRO A 235 -12.65 -2.63 -11.70
N ILE A 236 -13.78 -2.19 -11.12
CA ILE A 236 -14.16 -0.76 -11.08
C ILE A 236 -13.18 0.02 -10.22
N GLN A 237 -12.93 -0.50 -9.01
CA GLN A 237 -12.00 0.11 -8.06
C GLN A 237 -10.57 0.13 -8.61
N THR A 238 -10.08 -1.00 -9.12
CA THR A 238 -8.75 -1.10 -9.70
C THR A 238 -8.59 -0.20 -10.92
N SER A 239 -9.64 -0.04 -11.75
CA SER A 239 -9.65 0.87 -12.90
C SER A 239 -9.46 2.32 -12.47
N TYR A 240 -10.13 2.76 -11.40
CA TYR A 240 -9.96 4.10 -10.86
C TYR A 240 -8.50 4.38 -10.48
N TYR A 241 -7.86 3.48 -9.73
CA TYR A 241 -6.46 3.62 -9.33
C TYR A 241 -5.49 3.54 -10.51
N TYR A 242 -5.75 2.64 -11.45
CA TYR A 242 -4.95 2.52 -12.66
C TYR A 242 -4.92 3.81 -13.47
N LEU A 243 -6.08 4.43 -13.68
CA LEU A 243 -6.21 5.70 -14.39
C LEU A 243 -5.51 6.84 -13.62
N GLN A 244 -5.65 6.88 -12.29
CA GLN A 244 -4.95 7.85 -11.46
C GLN A 244 -3.43 7.71 -11.60
N PHE A 245 -2.91 6.50 -11.50
CA PHE A 245 -1.47 6.27 -11.56
C PHE A 245 -0.91 6.51 -12.96
N GLN A 246 -1.66 6.16 -14.00
CA GLN A 246 -1.30 6.52 -15.38
C GLN A 246 -1.24 8.03 -15.60
N LYS A 247 -2.22 8.76 -15.07
CA LYS A 247 -2.23 10.24 -15.15
C LYS A 247 -1.04 10.83 -14.41
N LEU A 248 -0.76 10.35 -13.18
CA LEU A 248 0.41 10.76 -12.41
C LEU A 248 1.72 10.50 -13.17
N ALA A 249 1.85 9.31 -13.79
CA ALA A 249 3.05 8.94 -14.55
C ALA A 249 3.25 9.79 -15.81
N ARG A 250 2.17 10.27 -16.43
CA ARG A 250 2.26 11.21 -17.57
C ARG A 250 2.66 12.62 -17.16
N GLU A 251 2.21 13.07 -15.98
CA GLU A 251 2.44 14.42 -15.47
C GLU A 251 3.77 14.56 -14.71
N ASP A 252 4.36 13.45 -14.28
CA ASP A 252 5.57 13.42 -13.46
C ASP A 252 6.67 12.59 -14.11
N ASP A 253 7.49 13.24 -14.90
CA ASP A 253 8.63 12.67 -15.64
C ASP A 253 9.67 11.98 -14.76
N LYS A 254 9.72 12.31 -13.45
CA LYS A 254 10.64 11.73 -12.46
C LYS A 254 10.02 10.66 -11.58
N LEU A 255 8.73 10.33 -11.77
CA LEU A 255 8.02 9.36 -10.94
C LEU A 255 8.77 8.03 -10.85
N TYR A 256 9.12 7.43 -11.98
CA TYR A 256 9.78 6.12 -12.03
C TYR A 256 11.19 6.14 -11.42
N GLN A 257 11.92 7.25 -11.57
CA GLN A 257 13.24 7.42 -10.93
C GLN A 257 13.10 7.44 -9.40
N ARG A 258 12.08 8.16 -8.87
CA ARG A 258 11.81 8.21 -7.43
C ARG A 258 11.37 6.86 -6.89
N ILE A 259 10.50 6.14 -7.62
CA ILE A 259 10.08 4.79 -7.23
C ILE A 259 11.29 3.87 -7.14
N LYS A 260 12.17 3.87 -8.15
CA LYS A 260 13.39 3.06 -8.13
C LYS A 260 14.28 3.41 -6.94
N ALA A 261 14.56 4.69 -6.72
CA ALA A 261 15.39 5.15 -5.59
C ALA A 261 14.79 4.79 -4.22
N MET A 262 13.47 4.78 -4.10
CA MET A 262 12.77 4.33 -2.90
C MET A 262 12.92 2.82 -2.68
N ILE A 263 12.79 2.01 -3.74
CA ILE A 263 12.96 0.55 -3.65
C ILE A 263 14.40 0.22 -3.25
N GLU A 264 15.38 0.84 -3.88
CA GLU A 264 16.80 0.69 -3.55
C GLU A 264 17.06 1.05 -2.08
N GLN A 265 16.53 2.18 -1.61
CA GLN A 265 16.61 2.57 -0.20
C GLN A 265 15.98 1.50 0.72
N LYS A 266 14.80 1.00 0.42
CA LYS A 266 14.14 -0.03 1.23
C LYS A 266 14.94 -1.34 1.28
N ILE A 267 15.61 -1.72 0.21
CA ILE A 267 16.50 -2.88 0.18
C ILE A 267 17.74 -2.62 1.04
N ASP A 268 18.40 -1.48 0.90
CA ASP A 268 19.63 -1.14 1.63
C ASP A 268 19.39 -1.08 3.16
N TYR A 269 18.20 -0.70 3.58
CA TYR A 269 17.77 -0.72 5.00
C TYR A 269 17.12 -2.04 5.44
N GLY A 270 17.07 -3.04 4.56
CA GLY A 270 16.52 -4.35 4.87
C GLY A 270 14.99 -4.37 5.03
N LEU A 271 14.26 -3.36 4.56
CA LEU A 271 12.80 -3.34 4.55
C LEU A 271 12.22 -4.16 3.38
N ILE A 272 13.04 -4.43 2.37
CA ILE A 272 12.77 -5.38 1.30
C ILE A 272 13.93 -6.37 1.29
N GLY A 273 13.65 -7.63 0.97
CA GLY A 273 14.64 -8.71 0.90
C GLY A 273 15.74 -8.40 -0.12
N SER A 274 17.00 -8.58 0.28
CA SER A 274 18.16 -8.30 -0.56
C SER A 274 18.28 -9.22 -1.78
N SER A 275 17.63 -10.36 -1.78
CA SER A 275 17.59 -11.32 -2.91
C SER A 275 17.06 -10.69 -4.20
N TYR A 276 16.22 -9.67 -4.10
CA TYR A 276 15.67 -8.98 -5.26
C TYR A 276 16.59 -7.87 -5.82
N LYS A 277 17.66 -7.49 -5.12
CA LYS A 277 18.53 -6.34 -5.49
C LYS A 277 19.04 -6.45 -6.94
N ASN A 278 19.49 -7.63 -7.33
CA ASN A 278 20.06 -7.88 -8.66
C ASN A 278 18.98 -8.04 -9.77
N LYS A 279 17.72 -8.08 -9.40
CA LYS A 279 16.59 -8.19 -10.33
C LYS A 279 15.96 -6.86 -10.68
N ILE A 280 16.32 -5.79 -9.98
CA ILE A 280 15.81 -4.45 -10.29
C ILE A 280 16.41 -3.99 -11.61
N PRO A 281 15.60 -3.70 -12.64
CA PRO A 281 16.10 -3.25 -13.91
C PRO A 281 16.74 -1.86 -13.80
N LEU A 282 17.72 -1.57 -14.66
CA LEU A 282 18.38 -0.28 -14.72
C LEU A 282 17.39 0.87 -14.94
N LYS A 283 16.36 0.62 -15.76
CA LYS A 283 15.27 1.55 -16.04
C LYS A 283 13.94 0.82 -15.93
N LEU A 284 12.96 1.42 -15.26
CA LEU A 284 11.61 0.89 -15.23
C LEU A 284 10.96 1.02 -16.60
N SER A 285 10.10 0.06 -16.96
CA SER A 285 9.49 -0.04 -18.31
C SER A 285 8.52 1.11 -18.61
N GLY A 286 7.93 1.70 -17.57
CA GLY A 286 6.84 2.66 -17.70
C GLY A 286 5.47 2.00 -17.89
N ARG A 287 5.41 0.67 -18.01
CA ARG A 287 4.15 -0.07 -18.07
C ARG A 287 3.55 -0.24 -16.68
N ILE A 288 2.24 -0.09 -16.59
CA ILE A 288 1.46 -0.31 -15.38
C ILE A 288 0.53 -1.49 -15.64
N ILE A 289 0.51 -2.46 -14.73
CA ILE A 289 -0.30 -3.66 -14.82
C ILE A 289 -1.31 -3.64 -13.67
N PRO A 290 -2.61 -3.50 -13.97
CA PRO A 290 -3.66 -3.61 -12.96
C PRO A 290 -3.86 -5.06 -12.55
N CYS A 291 -4.03 -5.31 -11.25
CA CYS A 291 -4.16 -6.65 -10.70
C CYS A 291 -5.23 -6.69 -9.61
N VAL A 292 -5.89 -7.83 -9.46
CA VAL A 292 -6.68 -8.16 -8.27
C VAL A 292 -6.08 -9.37 -7.58
N ILE A 293 -6.09 -9.38 -6.26
CA ILE A 293 -5.72 -10.51 -5.42
C ILE A 293 -6.99 -10.98 -4.69
N VAL A 294 -7.31 -12.26 -4.81
CA VAL A 294 -8.37 -12.89 -4.01
C VAL A 294 -7.71 -13.66 -2.88
N GLY A 295 -7.94 -13.24 -1.65
CA GLY A 295 -7.25 -13.75 -0.47
C GLY A 295 -7.58 -15.21 -0.12
N LYS A 296 -8.74 -15.72 -0.57
CA LYS A 296 -9.13 -17.11 -0.37
C LYS A 296 -9.57 -17.74 -1.68
N ASP A 297 -8.98 -18.89 -2.01
CA ASP A 297 -9.40 -19.68 -3.15
C ASP A 297 -10.76 -20.37 -2.90
N GLY A 298 -11.55 -20.54 -3.94
CA GLY A 298 -12.70 -21.45 -3.99
C GLY A 298 -14.02 -20.96 -3.41
N GLY A 299 -14.12 -19.71 -2.93
CA GLY A 299 -15.37 -19.15 -2.40
C GLY A 299 -16.29 -18.46 -3.41
N LEU A 300 -15.86 -18.31 -4.66
CA LEU A 300 -16.63 -17.57 -5.67
C LEU A 300 -17.51 -18.51 -6.48
N SER A 301 -18.83 -18.30 -6.43
CA SER A 301 -19.79 -18.97 -7.30
C SER A 301 -19.56 -18.58 -8.77
N GLU A 302 -20.01 -19.41 -9.71
CA GLU A 302 -19.87 -19.07 -11.14
C GLU A 302 -20.56 -17.75 -11.48
N THR A 303 -21.71 -17.46 -10.91
CA THR A 303 -22.41 -16.16 -11.06
C THR A 303 -21.53 -14.97 -10.66
N ILE A 304 -20.73 -15.10 -9.59
CA ILE A 304 -19.79 -14.05 -9.17
C ILE A 304 -18.63 -13.93 -10.15
N ARG A 305 -18.09 -15.04 -10.66
CA ARG A 305 -17.03 -15.07 -11.67
C ARG A 305 -17.48 -14.46 -12.99
N GLU A 306 -18.70 -14.79 -13.46
CA GLU A 306 -19.30 -14.19 -14.65
C GLU A 306 -19.47 -12.69 -14.52
N ARG A 307 -19.96 -12.23 -13.36
CA ARG A 307 -20.09 -10.80 -13.05
C ARG A 307 -18.71 -10.11 -13.06
N TYR A 308 -17.71 -10.71 -12.41
CA TYR A 308 -16.35 -10.19 -12.40
C TYR A 308 -15.80 -10.05 -13.83
N ARG A 309 -15.89 -11.11 -14.65
CA ARG A 309 -15.39 -11.10 -16.03
C ARG A 309 -16.08 -10.02 -16.87
N PHE A 310 -17.41 -9.91 -16.76
CA PHE A 310 -18.15 -8.88 -17.48
C PHE A 310 -17.71 -7.47 -17.11
N ILE A 311 -17.53 -7.21 -15.81
CA ILE A 311 -17.08 -5.89 -15.32
C ILE A 311 -15.62 -5.65 -15.71
N ARG A 312 -14.74 -6.65 -15.58
CA ARG A 312 -13.35 -6.55 -16.00
C ARG A 312 -13.25 -6.19 -17.49
N ASP A 313 -13.97 -6.87 -18.35
CA ASP A 313 -13.91 -6.66 -19.80
C ASP A 313 -14.41 -5.25 -20.20
N LEU A 314 -15.33 -4.68 -19.43
CA LEU A 314 -15.79 -3.30 -19.63
C LEU A 314 -14.80 -2.24 -19.08
N PHE A 315 -14.15 -2.50 -17.94
CA PHE A 315 -13.33 -1.50 -17.24
C PHE A 315 -11.84 -1.65 -17.50
N LEU A 316 -11.32 -2.87 -17.40
CA LEU A 316 -9.88 -3.19 -17.47
C LEU A 316 -9.66 -4.61 -18.04
N PRO A 317 -9.83 -4.83 -19.36
CA PRO A 317 -9.69 -6.17 -19.95
C PRO A 317 -8.29 -6.78 -19.74
N GLU A 318 -7.25 -5.94 -19.57
CA GLU A 318 -5.87 -6.38 -19.33
C GLU A 318 -5.58 -6.72 -17.85
N MET A 319 -6.56 -6.61 -16.96
CA MET A 319 -6.37 -6.86 -15.52
C MET A 319 -6.00 -8.31 -15.25
N LYS A 320 -4.90 -8.51 -14.51
CA LYS A 320 -4.48 -9.83 -14.05
C LYS A 320 -5.17 -10.17 -12.73
N ALA A 321 -5.44 -11.46 -12.54
CA ALA A 321 -5.98 -11.96 -11.29
C ALA A 321 -4.98 -12.91 -10.63
N TYR A 322 -4.88 -12.82 -9.31
CA TYR A 322 -4.10 -13.70 -8.47
C TYR A 322 -4.98 -14.30 -7.37
N THR A 323 -4.67 -15.52 -6.97
CA THR A 323 -5.25 -16.13 -5.76
C THR A 323 -4.14 -16.39 -4.75
N CYS A 324 -4.45 -16.18 -3.48
CA CYS A 324 -3.58 -16.57 -2.39
C CYS A 324 -3.82 -18.06 -2.10
N THR A 325 -2.88 -18.93 -2.53
CA THR A 325 -3.00 -20.39 -2.43
C THR A 325 -2.67 -20.92 -1.05
N SER A 326 -1.94 -20.15 -0.25
CA SER A 326 -1.55 -20.51 1.10
C SER A 326 -2.03 -19.48 2.10
N GLU A 327 -2.88 -19.88 3.01
CA GLU A 327 -3.33 -19.05 4.14
C GLU A 327 -2.24 -18.82 5.21
N VAL A 328 -1.10 -19.51 5.08
CA VAL A 328 0.02 -19.41 6.03
C VAL A 328 1.22 -18.71 5.40
N GLU A 329 1.47 -18.92 4.11
CA GLU A 329 2.66 -18.41 3.44
C GLU A 329 2.41 -17.16 2.61
N GLY A 330 1.16 -16.82 2.29
CA GLY A 330 0.82 -15.67 1.47
C GLY A 330 1.25 -15.76 0.00
N THR A 331 1.52 -16.96 -0.50
CA THR A 331 1.97 -17.17 -1.88
C THR A 331 0.84 -16.89 -2.88
N LEU A 332 1.14 -16.08 -3.89
CA LEU A 332 0.20 -15.71 -4.95
C LEU A 332 0.45 -16.56 -6.20
N VAL A 333 -0.63 -17.04 -6.80
CA VAL A 333 -0.61 -17.76 -8.08
C VAL A 333 -1.56 -17.05 -9.03
N THR A 334 -1.16 -16.93 -10.30
CA THR A 334 -2.02 -16.36 -11.34
C THR A 334 -3.28 -17.20 -11.48
N SER A 335 -4.44 -16.55 -11.48
CA SER A 335 -5.75 -17.18 -11.62
C SER A 335 -6.28 -16.91 -13.01
N GLU A 336 -6.35 -17.95 -13.84
CA GLU A 336 -6.98 -17.89 -15.16
C GLU A 336 -8.50 -17.99 -15.12
N ASN A 337 -9.02 -18.39 -13.96
CA ASN A 337 -10.46 -18.70 -13.76
C ASN A 337 -11.27 -17.52 -13.17
N LEU A 338 -10.64 -16.38 -12.96
CA LEU A 338 -11.30 -15.14 -12.54
C LEU A 338 -11.57 -14.21 -13.71
#